data_eabac200521db7563f402d04a62c213b
#
_entry.id   eabac200521db7563f402d04a62c213b
#
_cell.length_a   1.000
_cell.length_b   1.000
_cell.length_c   1.000
_cell.angle_alpha   90.00
_cell.angle_beta   90.00
_cell.angle_gamma   90.00
#
_symmetry.space_group_name_H-M   'P 1'
#
loop_
_entity.id
_entity.type
_entity.pdbx_description
1 polymer ?
#
loop_
_entity_poly.entity_id
_entity_poly.type
_entity_poly.pdbx_seq_one_letter_code
_entity_poly.pdbx_strand_id
1 'polypeptide(L)'
;MIRYHARWVLPISRPPFPHGTVVEHDGRIVYVGERSGAPYGTDVDLGNAALMPGLVNAHTHLELTVMRGFLEDLDFRSWIFRLTRARREALAPEALIDSARFGIAEGLLAGITTYADTNESGAPFRAMLDMGVRGISYQEVFGPDPAQCVDALAGLRGKVDALRREATALVRAG
;
A
#
# COMPACT_ATOMS: atom_id res chain seq x y z
N MET A 1 -22.31 1.84 -14.65
CA MET A 1 -21.07 1.52 -15.34
C MET A 1 -20.43 2.77 -15.89
N ILE A 2 -19.12 2.91 -15.73
CA ILE A 2 -18.32 4.01 -16.30
C ILE A 2 -17.37 3.39 -17.31
N ARG A 3 -17.29 3.98 -18.51
CA ARG A 3 -16.48 3.53 -19.63
C ARG A 3 -15.33 4.52 -19.85
N TYR A 4 -14.13 4.15 -19.49
CA TYR A 4 -12.92 4.97 -19.68
C TYR A 4 -12.29 4.64 -21.03
N HIS A 5 -12.15 5.64 -21.90
CA HIS A 5 -11.50 5.52 -23.19
C HIS A 5 -10.14 6.21 -23.15
N ALA A 6 -9.10 5.53 -23.63
CA ALA A 6 -7.76 6.08 -23.66
C ALA A 6 -7.06 5.75 -24.99
N ARG A 7 -6.11 6.60 -25.40
CA ARG A 7 -5.27 6.32 -26.57
C ARG A 7 -4.52 5.00 -26.43
N TRP A 8 -4.08 4.66 -25.23
CA TRP A 8 -3.42 3.40 -24.92
C TRP A 8 -4.04 2.74 -23.69
N VAL A 9 -4.26 1.44 -23.76
CA VAL A 9 -4.59 0.62 -22.59
C VAL A 9 -3.46 -0.40 -22.38
N LEU A 10 -2.91 -0.43 -21.17
CA LEU A 10 -1.81 -1.29 -20.74
C LEU A 10 -2.32 -2.25 -19.66
N PRO A 11 -2.88 -3.41 -20.05
CA PRO A 11 -3.46 -4.34 -19.06
C PRO A 11 -2.42 -5.06 -18.19
N ILE A 12 -1.15 -5.00 -18.55
CA ILE A 12 0.00 -5.70 -17.96
C ILE A 12 -0.05 -7.23 -18.17
N SER A 13 -1.23 -7.85 -18.07
CA SER A 13 -1.43 -9.30 -18.29
C SER A 13 -1.43 -9.71 -19.77
N ARG A 14 -1.43 -8.74 -20.68
CA ARG A 14 -1.34 -8.92 -22.14
C ARG A 14 -0.70 -7.68 -22.78
N PRO A 15 -0.27 -7.72 -24.05
CA PRO A 15 0.34 -6.57 -24.71
C PRO A 15 -0.54 -5.31 -24.70
N PRO A 16 0.07 -4.11 -24.62
CA PRO A 16 -0.64 -2.84 -24.80
C PRO A 16 -1.35 -2.77 -26.13
N PHE A 17 -2.49 -2.09 -26.16
CA PHE A 17 -3.24 -1.87 -27.41
C PHE A 17 -3.80 -0.43 -27.47
N PRO A 18 -3.91 0.13 -28.68
CA PRO A 18 -4.39 1.50 -28.88
C PRO A 18 -5.92 1.58 -28.84
N HIS A 19 -6.42 2.79 -28.55
CA HIS A 19 -7.84 3.16 -28.60
C HIS A 19 -8.74 2.22 -27.78
N GLY A 20 -8.25 1.84 -26.60
CA GLY A 20 -8.92 0.86 -25.74
C GLY A 20 -9.96 1.49 -24.81
N THR A 21 -10.80 0.60 -24.28
CA THR A 21 -11.82 0.91 -23.29
C THR A 21 -11.68 -0.01 -22.09
N VAL A 22 -11.76 0.60 -20.91
CA VAL A 22 -11.90 -0.10 -19.63
C VAL A 22 -13.25 0.28 -19.04
N VAL A 23 -14.05 -0.72 -18.63
CA VAL A 23 -15.36 -0.48 -17.99
C VAL A 23 -15.29 -0.88 -16.54
N GLU A 24 -15.69 0.07 -15.70
CA GLU A 24 -15.84 -0.11 -14.26
C GLU A 24 -17.33 -0.21 -13.89
N HIS A 25 -17.64 -1.10 -12.97
CA HIS A 25 -18.95 -1.25 -12.36
C HIS A 25 -18.82 -1.69 -10.91
N ASP A 26 -19.37 -0.90 -9.99
CA ASP A 26 -19.35 -1.16 -8.54
C ASP A 26 -17.94 -1.49 -7.99
N GLY A 27 -16.94 -0.67 -8.36
CA GLY A 27 -15.56 -0.83 -7.91
C GLY A 27 -14.80 -1.99 -8.55
N ARG A 28 -15.34 -2.57 -9.64
CA ARG A 28 -14.73 -3.70 -10.35
C ARG A 28 -14.54 -3.38 -11.83
N ILE A 29 -13.41 -3.82 -12.39
CA ILE A 29 -13.20 -3.82 -13.84
C ILE A 29 -13.98 -5.00 -14.41
N VAL A 30 -14.99 -4.71 -15.23
CA VAL A 30 -15.86 -5.72 -15.87
C VAL A 30 -15.54 -5.94 -17.34
N TYR A 31 -14.78 -5.03 -17.95
CA TYR A 31 -14.37 -5.14 -19.35
C TYR A 31 -13.06 -4.40 -19.60
N VAL A 32 -12.22 -4.99 -20.46
CA VAL A 32 -11.01 -4.35 -20.99
C VAL A 32 -10.88 -4.79 -22.46
N GLY A 33 -10.98 -3.87 -23.40
CA GLY A 33 -10.94 -4.23 -24.82
C GLY A 33 -11.24 -3.07 -25.75
N GLU A 34 -11.73 -3.37 -26.95
CA GLU A 34 -12.14 -2.38 -27.94
C GLU A 34 -13.46 -1.70 -27.54
N ARG A 35 -13.65 -0.44 -27.95
CA ARG A 35 -14.84 0.35 -27.61
C ARG A 35 -16.14 -0.30 -28.11
N SER A 36 -16.10 -0.93 -29.30
CA SER A 36 -17.24 -1.58 -29.93
C SER A 36 -17.82 -2.77 -29.15
N GLY A 37 -16.97 -3.48 -28.42
CA GLY A 37 -17.38 -4.61 -27.58
C GLY A 37 -17.72 -4.26 -26.15
N ALA A 38 -17.57 -2.99 -25.74
CA ALA A 38 -17.78 -2.57 -24.36
C ALA A 38 -19.28 -2.49 -24.00
N PRO A 39 -19.69 -2.94 -22.81
CA PRO A 39 -21.05 -2.77 -22.29
C PRO A 39 -21.47 -1.29 -22.27
N TYR A 40 -22.77 -1.03 -22.32
CA TYR A 40 -23.30 0.33 -22.20
C TYR A 40 -22.95 0.99 -20.86
N GLY A 41 -22.72 2.31 -20.86
CA GLY A 41 -22.38 3.06 -19.69
C GLY A 41 -22.07 4.53 -20.01
N THR A 42 -21.69 5.30 -19.01
CA THR A 42 -21.26 6.69 -19.15
C THR A 42 -19.84 6.75 -19.69
N ASP A 43 -19.62 7.44 -20.79
CA ASP A 43 -18.31 7.60 -21.40
C ASP A 43 -17.48 8.68 -20.68
N VAL A 44 -16.22 8.35 -20.41
CA VAL A 44 -15.17 9.26 -19.95
C VAL A 44 -14.00 9.14 -20.93
N ASP A 45 -13.76 10.16 -21.71
CA ASP A 45 -12.64 10.21 -22.66
C ASP A 45 -11.41 10.80 -21.95
N LEU A 46 -10.36 9.98 -21.83
CA LEU A 46 -9.08 10.38 -21.25
C LEU A 46 -8.12 10.96 -22.30
N GLY A 47 -8.52 10.99 -23.58
CA GLY A 47 -7.75 11.56 -24.67
C GLY A 47 -6.41 10.85 -24.91
N ASN A 48 -5.34 11.64 -25.03
CA ASN A 48 -3.98 11.13 -25.28
C ASN A 48 -3.32 10.59 -23.99
N ALA A 49 -3.97 9.67 -23.33
CA ALA A 49 -3.52 9.06 -22.09
C ALA A 49 -3.19 7.57 -22.27
N ALA A 50 -2.38 7.04 -21.35
CA ALA A 50 -2.17 5.61 -21.15
C ALA A 50 -2.91 5.18 -19.87
N LEU A 51 -3.92 4.33 -20.01
CA LEU A 51 -4.67 3.77 -18.90
C LEU A 51 -4.07 2.42 -18.50
N MET A 52 -3.68 2.31 -17.26
CA MET A 52 -3.02 1.12 -16.69
C MET A 52 -3.52 0.84 -15.27
N PRO A 53 -3.33 -0.38 -14.73
CA PRO A 53 -3.57 -0.64 -13.32
C PRO A 53 -2.74 0.31 -12.45
N GLY A 54 -3.26 0.66 -11.27
CA GLY A 54 -2.48 1.39 -10.28
C GLY A 54 -1.23 0.62 -9.86
N LEU A 55 -0.18 1.35 -9.52
CA LEU A 55 1.11 0.78 -9.12
C LEU A 55 1.00 0.05 -7.78
N VAL A 56 1.85 -0.94 -7.60
CA VAL A 56 2.01 -1.69 -6.35
C VAL A 56 3.35 -1.32 -5.73
N ASN A 57 3.33 -0.76 -4.52
CA ASN A 57 4.53 -0.64 -3.70
C ASN A 57 4.72 -1.97 -2.96
N ALA A 58 5.64 -2.78 -3.42
CA ALA A 58 5.85 -4.14 -2.93
C ALA A 58 6.67 -4.21 -1.62
N HIS A 59 7.25 -3.09 -1.16
CA HIS A 59 7.96 -3.00 0.12
C HIS A 59 8.03 -1.55 0.59
N THR A 60 7.48 -1.28 1.76
CA THR A 60 7.52 0.05 2.38
C THR A 60 7.42 -0.05 3.90
N HIS A 61 7.81 1.03 4.59
CA HIS A 61 7.65 1.27 6.01
C HIS A 61 6.89 2.59 6.20
N LEU A 62 5.59 2.59 5.96
CA LEU A 62 4.76 3.79 5.94
C LEU A 62 4.79 4.56 7.26
N GLU A 63 4.92 3.86 8.39
CA GLU A 63 5.03 4.49 9.72
C GLU A 63 6.29 5.36 9.88
N LEU A 64 7.29 5.21 9.00
CA LEU A 64 8.54 5.97 9.03
C LEU A 64 8.56 7.16 8.05
N THR A 65 7.49 7.43 7.34
CA THR A 65 7.45 8.49 6.31
C THR A 65 7.83 9.86 6.89
N VAL A 66 7.37 10.19 8.09
CA VAL A 66 7.69 11.47 8.76
C VAL A 66 9.17 11.61 9.12
N MET A 67 9.92 10.52 9.13
CA MET A 67 11.35 10.52 9.46
C MET A 67 12.25 10.67 8.23
N ARG A 68 11.69 10.94 7.06
CA ARG A 68 12.44 11.17 5.82
C ARG A 68 13.41 12.36 6.00
N GLY A 69 14.66 12.17 5.59
CA GLY A 69 15.72 13.20 5.71
C GLY A 69 16.27 13.37 7.12
N PHE A 70 15.80 12.60 8.10
CA PHE A 70 16.22 12.77 9.51
C PHE A 70 17.61 12.19 9.80
N LEU A 71 17.98 11.09 9.14
CA LEU A 71 19.22 10.35 9.42
C LEU A 71 19.96 10.05 8.12
N GLU A 72 20.53 11.08 7.52
CA GLU A 72 21.36 10.98 6.32
C GLU A 72 22.84 10.78 6.68
N ASP A 73 23.63 10.29 5.74
CA ASP A 73 25.09 10.10 5.84
C ASP A 73 25.58 9.20 6.97
N LEU A 74 24.81 8.20 7.34
CA LEU A 74 25.17 7.20 8.34
C LEU A 74 25.41 5.82 7.73
N ASP A 75 26.32 5.05 8.33
CA ASP A 75 26.39 3.61 8.05
C ASP A 75 25.10 2.91 8.52
N PHE A 76 24.77 1.77 7.92
CA PHE A 76 23.52 1.07 8.18
C PHE A 76 23.28 0.77 9.67
N ARG A 77 24.32 0.34 10.40
CA ARG A 77 24.19 -0.02 11.82
C ARG A 77 23.86 1.20 12.66
N SER A 78 24.58 2.29 12.48
CA SER A 78 24.32 3.57 13.16
C SER A 78 22.96 4.11 12.81
N TRP A 79 22.58 4.03 11.53
CA TRP A 79 21.27 4.46 11.02
C TRP A 79 20.13 3.70 11.68
N ILE A 80 20.13 2.35 11.67
CA ILE A 80 19.02 1.55 12.19
C ILE A 80 18.83 1.72 13.70
N PHE A 81 19.92 1.82 14.48
CA PHE A 81 19.84 2.05 15.92
C PHE A 81 19.25 3.43 16.24
N ARG A 82 19.69 4.48 15.55
CA ARG A 82 19.16 5.83 15.74
C ARG A 82 17.72 5.97 15.30
N LEU A 83 17.37 5.38 14.15
CA LEU A 83 16.01 5.35 13.63
C LEU A 83 15.05 4.68 14.63
N THR A 84 15.39 3.48 15.07
CA THR A 84 14.57 2.70 15.99
C THR A 84 14.40 3.42 17.32
N ARG A 85 15.47 4.02 17.84
CA ARG A 85 15.43 4.83 19.07
C ARG A 85 14.55 6.06 18.90
N ALA A 86 14.78 6.86 17.86
CA ALA A 86 14.00 8.07 17.62
C ALA A 86 12.51 7.77 17.43
N ARG A 87 12.16 6.71 16.70
CA ARG A 87 10.78 6.24 16.55
C ARG A 87 10.14 5.96 17.91
N ARG A 88 10.82 5.23 18.80
CA ARG A 88 10.30 4.85 20.11
C ARG A 88 10.20 6.02 21.08
N GLU A 89 11.14 6.94 21.04
CA GLU A 89 11.23 8.05 22.00
C GLU A 89 10.42 9.29 21.59
N ALA A 90 10.27 9.52 20.27
CA ALA A 90 9.70 10.78 19.75
C ALA A 90 8.32 10.62 19.10
N LEU A 91 7.92 9.42 18.67
CA LEU A 91 6.66 9.22 17.95
C LEU A 91 5.62 8.50 18.80
N ALA A 92 4.56 9.22 19.14
CA ALA A 92 3.36 8.61 19.74
C ALA A 92 2.65 7.68 18.73
N PRO A 93 1.82 6.72 19.20
CA PRO A 93 1.08 5.81 18.32
C PRO A 93 0.27 6.54 17.23
N GLU A 94 -0.39 7.63 17.58
CA GLU A 94 -1.18 8.45 16.66
C GLU A 94 -0.28 9.08 15.57
N ALA A 95 0.91 9.56 15.95
CA ALA A 95 1.86 10.12 14.99
C ALA A 95 2.37 9.08 13.98
N LEU A 96 2.48 7.81 14.36
CA LEU A 96 2.81 6.70 13.44
C LEU A 96 1.68 6.45 12.43
N ILE A 97 0.42 6.56 12.87
CA ILE A 97 -0.75 6.45 11.98
C ILE A 97 -0.77 7.62 10.99
N ASP A 98 -0.56 8.85 11.45
CA ASP A 98 -0.53 10.04 10.61
C ASP A 98 0.65 10.02 9.63
N SER A 99 1.82 9.53 10.07
CA SER A 99 2.96 9.27 9.21
C SER A 99 2.60 8.30 8.09
N ALA A 100 1.92 7.21 8.41
CA ALA A 100 1.48 6.23 7.44
C ALA A 100 0.43 6.79 6.47
N ARG A 101 -0.54 7.56 6.95
CA ARG A 101 -1.52 8.27 6.11
C ARG A 101 -0.84 9.23 5.14
N PHE A 102 0.16 9.97 5.60
CA PHE A 102 0.93 10.86 4.75
C PHE A 102 1.66 10.09 3.64
N GLY A 103 2.35 9.01 3.96
CA GLY A 103 3.01 8.15 2.97
C GLY A 103 2.05 7.53 1.96
N ILE A 104 0.85 7.13 2.40
CA ILE A 104 -0.21 6.65 1.52
C ILE A 104 -0.69 7.77 0.58
N ALA A 105 -0.92 8.97 1.10
CA ALA A 105 -1.36 10.12 0.29
C ALA A 105 -0.34 10.47 -0.81
N GLU A 106 0.95 10.53 -0.48
CA GLU A 106 2.02 10.72 -1.47
C GLU A 106 2.05 9.60 -2.50
N GLY A 107 1.89 8.35 -2.05
CA GLY A 107 1.84 7.19 -2.94
C GLY A 107 0.66 7.26 -3.91
N LEU A 108 -0.54 7.63 -3.44
CA LEU A 108 -1.71 7.81 -4.29
C LEU A 108 -1.48 8.90 -5.35
N LEU A 109 -0.86 10.02 -4.98
CA LEU A 109 -0.48 11.08 -5.92
C LEU A 109 0.53 10.60 -6.97
N ALA A 110 1.36 9.61 -6.62
CA ALA A 110 2.30 8.95 -7.54
C ALA A 110 1.69 7.76 -8.32
N GLY A 111 0.39 7.48 -8.14
CA GLY A 111 -0.32 6.38 -8.82
C GLY A 111 -0.20 5.03 -8.13
N ILE A 112 0.30 4.95 -6.90
CA ILE A 112 0.35 3.72 -6.09
C ILE A 112 -1.03 3.50 -5.45
N THR A 113 -1.62 2.33 -5.68
CA THR A 113 -2.95 1.98 -5.15
C THR A 113 -2.93 0.74 -4.24
N THR A 114 -1.78 0.09 -4.12
CA THR A 114 -1.62 -1.13 -3.31
C THR A 114 -0.28 -1.09 -2.60
N TYR A 115 -0.27 -1.46 -1.31
CA TYR A 115 0.92 -1.41 -0.46
C TYR A 115 1.19 -2.77 0.17
N ALA A 116 2.45 -3.20 0.14
CA ALA A 116 2.99 -4.25 0.98
C ALA A 116 3.89 -3.58 2.03
N ASP A 117 3.32 -3.35 3.20
CA ASP A 117 3.99 -2.59 4.26
C ASP A 117 4.54 -3.52 5.34
N THR A 118 5.76 -3.30 5.72
CA THR A 118 6.44 -4.04 6.79
C THR A 118 6.60 -3.13 8.01
N ASN A 119 6.04 -3.52 9.16
CA ASN A 119 6.00 -2.67 10.35
C ASN A 119 5.90 -3.46 11.66
N GLU A 120 6.22 -2.79 12.77
CA GLU A 120 6.11 -3.35 14.11
C GLU A 120 4.86 -2.87 14.86
N SER A 121 4.34 -1.67 14.53
CA SER A 121 3.32 -0.98 15.33
C SER A 121 1.89 -1.36 14.99
N GLY A 122 1.62 -1.81 13.75
CA GLY A 122 0.28 -1.95 13.22
C GLY A 122 -0.35 -0.63 12.72
N ALA A 123 0.32 0.51 12.88
CA ALA A 123 -0.18 1.81 12.43
C ALA A 123 -0.47 1.87 10.92
N PRO A 124 0.37 1.31 10.04
CA PRO A 124 0.06 1.24 8.61
C PRO A 124 -1.21 0.45 8.29
N PHE A 125 -1.52 -0.60 9.03
CA PHE A 125 -2.78 -1.34 8.86
C PHE A 125 -3.98 -0.43 9.10
N ARG A 126 -3.98 0.33 10.21
CA ARG A 126 -5.03 1.29 10.51
C ARG A 126 -5.12 2.39 9.46
N ALA A 127 -3.99 2.96 9.06
CA ALA A 127 -3.95 3.99 8.03
C ALA A 127 -4.52 3.51 6.68
N MET A 128 -4.21 2.26 6.26
CA MET A 128 -4.78 1.68 5.06
C MET A 128 -6.30 1.50 5.14
N LEU A 129 -6.83 1.08 6.31
CA LEU A 129 -8.28 0.99 6.54
C LEU A 129 -8.94 2.36 6.44
N ASP A 130 -8.40 3.36 7.14
CA ASP A 130 -8.95 4.71 7.20
C ASP A 130 -8.98 5.40 5.83
N MET A 131 -7.96 5.17 5.01
CA MET A 131 -7.84 5.76 3.68
C MET A 131 -8.47 4.92 2.56
N GLY A 132 -8.99 3.72 2.87
CA GLY A 132 -9.66 2.87 1.91
C GLY A 132 -8.76 2.34 0.78
N VAL A 133 -7.45 2.25 1.00
CA VAL A 133 -6.50 1.72 0.02
C VAL A 133 -6.35 0.21 0.16
N ARG A 134 -5.81 -0.43 -0.86
CA ARG A 134 -5.51 -1.85 -0.84
C ARG A 134 -4.12 -2.11 -0.25
N GLY A 135 -3.98 -3.14 0.59
CA GLY A 135 -2.65 -3.53 1.04
C GLY A 135 -2.61 -4.72 1.98
N ILE A 136 -1.37 -5.08 2.30
CA ILE A 136 -1.04 -6.07 3.33
C ILE A 136 -0.07 -5.42 4.30
N SER A 137 -0.39 -5.48 5.59
CA SER A 137 0.51 -5.10 6.67
C SER A 137 1.20 -6.35 7.21
N TYR A 138 2.49 -6.47 6.92
CA TYR A 138 3.35 -7.52 7.45
C TYR A 138 3.91 -7.08 8.79
N GLN A 139 3.62 -7.85 9.83
CA GLN A 139 4.15 -7.57 11.16
C GLN A 139 5.58 -8.09 11.29
N GLU A 140 6.48 -7.24 11.75
CA GLU A 140 7.86 -7.59 12.03
C GLU A 140 8.09 -7.90 13.51
N VAL A 141 9.06 -8.77 13.74
CA VAL A 141 9.62 -9.01 15.06
C VAL A 141 11.14 -9.00 14.97
N PHE A 142 11.78 -8.26 15.84
CA PHE A 142 13.22 -8.25 15.99
C PHE A 142 13.59 -8.98 17.29
N GLY A 143 14.48 -9.96 17.18
CA GLY A 143 14.95 -10.72 18.34
C GLY A 143 16.10 -11.61 17.90
N PRO A 144 17.34 -11.07 17.82
CA PRO A 144 18.53 -11.86 17.49
C PRO A 144 18.94 -12.81 18.63
N ASP A 145 18.41 -12.62 19.83
CA ASP A 145 18.69 -13.48 20.98
C ASP A 145 17.81 -14.75 20.92
N PRO A 146 18.41 -15.93 20.77
CA PRO A 146 17.67 -17.20 20.75
C PRO A 146 16.79 -17.43 21.97
N ALA A 147 17.16 -16.89 23.13
CA ALA A 147 16.40 -17.03 24.38
C ALA A 147 15.02 -16.32 24.30
N GLN A 148 14.89 -15.32 23.45
CA GLN A 148 13.64 -14.55 23.27
C GLN A 148 12.76 -15.10 22.14
N CYS A 149 13.22 -16.07 21.37
CA CYS A 149 12.56 -16.51 20.13
C CYS A 149 11.11 -16.98 20.36
N VAL A 150 10.87 -17.74 21.42
CA VAL A 150 9.54 -18.31 21.72
C VAL A 150 8.54 -17.20 22.06
N ASP A 151 8.92 -16.27 22.92
CA ASP A 151 8.07 -15.16 23.35
C ASP A 151 7.85 -14.15 22.22
N ALA A 152 8.91 -13.85 21.47
CA ALA A 152 8.84 -12.97 20.31
C ALA A 152 7.88 -13.52 19.24
N LEU A 153 7.97 -14.83 18.94
CA LEU A 153 7.06 -15.48 18.00
C LEU A 153 5.60 -15.53 18.49
N ALA A 154 5.41 -15.80 19.79
CA ALA A 154 4.07 -15.76 20.40
C ALA A 154 3.46 -14.36 20.32
N GLY A 155 4.24 -13.33 20.65
CA GLY A 155 3.84 -11.93 20.53
C GLY A 155 3.49 -11.53 19.08
N LEU A 156 4.31 -11.94 18.09
CA LEU A 156 4.05 -11.71 16.67
C LEU A 156 2.72 -12.34 16.24
N ARG A 157 2.50 -13.61 16.57
CA ARG A 157 1.24 -14.31 16.27
C ARG A 157 0.04 -13.58 16.85
N GLY A 158 0.11 -13.16 18.12
CA GLY A 158 -0.94 -12.40 18.77
C GLY A 158 -1.28 -11.09 18.05
N LYS A 159 -0.26 -10.34 17.60
CA LYS A 159 -0.42 -9.11 16.82
C LYS A 159 -1.11 -9.41 15.48
N VAL A 160 -0.60 -10.36 14.71
CA VAL A 160 -1.17 -10.75 13.41
C VAL A 160 -2.62 -11.18 13.55
N ASP A 161 -2.93 -12.02 14.56
CA ASP A 161 -4.30 -12.50 14.79
C ASP A 161 -5.25 -11.35 15.21
N ALA A 162 -4.75 -10.36 15.96
CA ALA A 162 -5.52 -9.17 16.29
C ALA A 162 -5.88 -8.37 15.04
N LEU A 163 -4.91 -8.07 14.18
CA LEU A 163 -5.14 -7.33 12.94
C LEU A 163 -6.02 -8.12 11.96
N ARG A 164 -5.87 -9.42 11.87
CA ARG A 164 -6.70 -10.28 11.01
C ARG A 164 -8.18 -10.23 11.36
N ARG A 165 -8.55 -10.02 12.63
CA ARG A 165 -9.95 -9.84 13.03
C ARG A 165 -10.57 -8.55 12.49
N GLU A 166 -9.75 -7.54 12.20
CA GLU A 166 -10.18 -6.26 11.62
C GLU A 166 -9.95 -6.20 10.10
N ALA A 167 -9.41 -7.25 9.49
CA ALA A 167 -9.10 -7.30 8.07
C ALA A 167 -10.36 -7.18 7.21
N THR A 168 -10.20 -6.59 6.03
CA THR A 168 -11.27 -6.38 5.05
C THR A 168 -10.93 -7.05 3.71
N ALA A 169 -11.79 -6.88 2.72
CA ALA A 169 -11.48 -7.31 1.36
C ALA A 169 -10.29 -6.53 0.75
N LEU A 170 -10.01 -5.32 1.23
CA LEU A 170 -8.94 -4.46 0.73
C LEU A 170 -7.67 -4.56 1.56
N VAL A 171 -7.78 -4.67 2.89
CA VAL A 171 -6.63 -4.63 3.81
C VAL A 171 -6.50 -5.94 4.56
N ARG A 172 -5.31 -6.53 4.50
CA ARG A 172 -4.97 -7.81 5.13
C ARG A 172 -3.77 -7.65 6.07
N ALA A 173 -3.58 -8.62 6.96
CA ALA A 173 -2.42 -8.75 7.82
C ALA A 173 -1.68 -10.07 7.58
N GLY A 174 -0.34 -10.02 7.58
CA GLY A 174 0.56 -11.17 7.39
C GLY A 174 1.70 -11.16 8.38
#